data_e59b4bc589c06529145e79227ed08ad0
#
_entry.id   e59b4bc589c06529145e79227ed08ad0
#
_cell.length_a   1.000
_cell.length_b   1.000
_cell.length_c   1.000
_cell.angle_alpha   90.00
_cell.angle_beta   90.00
_cell.angle_gamma   90.00
#
_symmetry.space_group_name_H-M   'P 1'
#
loop_
_entity.id
_entity.type
_entity.pdbx_description
1 polymer ?
#
loop_
_entity_poly.entity_id
_entity_poly.type
_entity_poly.pdbx_seq_one_letter_code
_entity_poly.pdbx_strand_id
1 'polypeptide(L)'
;MSEWLLNEGERLDDLVRDGMKIIQRPDQFCFSLDSVLLAHYVTLKGNDRIADLGTGTGVISLLLASLGAKNIAAFEMNPVMADLAKRNVINNHKTDIIRVVETDYREAKKFYPSGYFTSVVVNSPYRQVGSGRMSRSEGVASASYEINATLDEVFRTARYLLKFGGRLTMVHRADRLADLISLGRSYRMEPKRVRPVYARCHHSAVRILMEWRYGGNPELLIESPLFIHNPDGSYTNEILEIYGKESHE
;
A
#
# COMPACT_ATOMS: atom_id res chain seq x y z
N MET A 1 18.38 13.66 -20.14
CA MET A 1 18.03 12.52 -19.26
C MET A 1 18.58 12.85 -17.89
N SER A 2 17.74 13.07 -16.89
CA SER A 2 18.22 13.31 -15.52
C SER A 2 18.90 12.03 -15.04
N GLU A 3 20.18 12.16 -14.71
CA GLU A 3 20.95 11.05 -14.15
C GLU A 3 20.41 10.76 -12.74
N TRP A 4 19.97 9.53 -12.49
CA TRP A 4 19.52 9.10 -11.18
C TRP A 4 20.72 9.08 -10.23
N LEU A 5 20.80 10.06 -9.33
CA LEU A 5 21.87 10.09 -8.32
C LEU A 5 21.57 9.08 -7.23
N LEU A 6 22.38 8.04 -7.17
CA LEU A 6 22.31 7.00 -6.13
C LEU A 6 23.34 7.27 -5.06
N ASN A 7 22.96 7.16 -3.79
CA ASN A 7 23.88 7.15 -2.66
C ASN A 7 24.47 5.73 -2.46
N GLU A 8 25.50 5.63 -1.66
CA GLU A 8 26.11 4.35 -1.31
C GLU A 8 25.05 3.40 -0.69
N GLY A 9 25.04 2.16 -1.16
CA GLY A 9 24.09 1.13 -0.71
C GLY A 9 22.68 1.23 -1.33
N GLU A 10 22.44 2.18 -2.25
CA GLU A 10 21.19 2.28 -2.99
C GLU A 10 21.26 1.52 -4.32
N ARG A 11 20.11 1.07 -4.77
CA ARG A 11 19.93 0.49 -6.10
C ARG A 11 18.73 1.09 -6.81
N LEU A 12 18.74 1.05 -8.12
CA LEU A 12 17.65 1.49 -8.97
C LEU A 12 16.92 0.26 -9.53
N ASP A 13 15.65 0.14 -9.21
CA ASP A 13 14.78 -0.94 -9.70
C ASP A 13 13.71 -0.36 -10.64
N ASP A 14 13.24 -1.19 -11.59
CA ASP A 14 12.10 -0.82 -12.43
C ASP A 14 10.80 -0.91 -11.64
N LEU A 15 9.97 0.13 -11.72
CA LEU A 15 8.63 0.14 -11.13
C LEU A 15 7.57 -0.44 -12.08
N VAL A 16 8.02 -1.06 -13.16
CA VAL A 16 7.27 -1.89 -14.10
C VAL A 16 6.22 -1.15 -14.94
N ARG A 17 5.88 0.11 -14.63
CA ARG A 17 4.84 0.86 -15.32
C ARG A 17 5.34 2.22 -15.78
N ASP A 18 4.94 2.64 -16.99
CA ASP A 18 5.24 3.94 -17.60
C ASP A 18 6.75 4.30 -17.63
N GLY A 19 7.63 3.28 -17.63
CA GLY A 19 9.08 3.49 -17.58
C GLY A 19 9.58 4.09 -16.26
N MET A 20 8.73 4.11 -15.22
CA MET A 20 9.11 4.60 -13.90
C MET A 20 10.16 3.70 -13.25
N LYS A 21 11.03 4.32 -12.49
CA LYS A 21 12.04 3.64 -11.68
C LYS A 21 11.93 4.05 -10.23
N ILE A 22 12.51 3.24 -9.35
CA ILE A 22 12.46 3.48 -7.92
C ILE A 22 13.80 3.20 -7.27
N ILE A 23 14.30 4.16 -6.50
CA ILE A 23 15.49 4.00 -5.67
C ILE A 23 15.08 3.21 -4.44
N GLN A 24 15.82 2.16 -4.14
CA GLN A 24 15.64 1.35 -2.95
C GLN A 24 16.96 1.11 -2.22
N ARG A 25 16.86 0.77 -0.96
CA ARG A 25 17.99 0.32 -0.15
C ARG A 25 17.74 -1.12 0.33
N PRO A 26 18.65 -2.06 0.01
CA PRO A 26 18.51 -3.48 0.43
C PRO A 26 18.53 -3.69 1.94
N ASP A 27 19.10 -2.75 2.72
CA ASP A 27 19.10 -2.76 4.19
C ASP A 27 17.80 -2.20 4.79
N GLN A 28 16.89 -1.69 3.96
CA GLN A 28 15.57 -1.20 4.31
C GLN A 28 14.49 -2.10 3.68
N PHE A 29 13.23 -1.79 4.00
CA PHE A 29 12.10 -2.48 3.36
C PHE A 29 12.04 -2.15 1.88
N CYS A 30 12.25 -3.15 1.01
CA CYS A 30 12.00 -3.04 -0.41
C CYS A 30 10.54 -3.38 -0.73
N PHE A 31 9.97 -2.73 -1.73
CA PHE A 31 8.60 -3.00 -2.14
C PHE A 31 8.43 -4.46 -2.60
N SER A 32 7.24 -4.97 -2.43
CA SER A 32 6.85 -6.33 -2.80
C SER A 32 5.66 -6.31 -3.75
N LEU A 33 5.32 -7.47 -4.26
CA LEU A 33 4.11 -7.68 -5.06
C LEU A 33 2.85 -7.13 -4.36
N ASP A 34 2.78 -7.20 -3.04
CA ASP A 34 1.64 -6.70 -2.26
C ASP A 34 1.37 -5.22 -2.55
N SER A 35 2.41 -4.39 -2.68
CA SER A 35 2.27 -2.96 -3.01
C SER A 35 1.70 -2.74 -4.41
N VAL A 36 2.12 -3.57 -5.37
CA VAL A 36 1.64 -3.50 -6.76
C VAL A 36 0.18 -3.93 -6.83
N LEU A 37 -0.17 -5.05 -6.21
CA LEU A 37 -1.54 -5.56 -6.15
C LEU A 37 -2.47 -4.56 -5.46
N LEU A 38 -2.03 -3.97 -4.35
CA LEU A 38 -2.81 -2.97 -3.63
C LEU A 38 -3.09 -1.74 -4.50
N ALA A 39 -2.07 -1.17 -5.15
CA ALA A 39 -2.25 0.00 -6.00
C ALA A 39 -3.28 -0.26 -7.12
N HIS A 40 -3.25 -1.44 -7.74
CA HIS A 40 -4.22 -1.84 -8.77
C HIS A 40 -5.62 -2.13 -8.23
N TYR A 41 -5.73 -2.53 -6.97
CA TYR A 41 -7.02 -2.80 -6.33
C TYR A 41 -7.76 -1.54 -5.88
N VAL A 42 -7.06 -0.42 -5.72
CA VAL A 42 -7.67 0.85 -5.31
C VAL A 42 -8.67 1.33 -6.35
N THR A 43 -9.90 1.57 -5.92
CA THR A 43 -10.90 2.26 -6.75
C THR A 43 -10.54 3.73 -6.86
N LEU A 44 -10.10 4.18 -8.04
CA LEU A 44 -9.78 5.60 -8.29
C LEU A 44 -10.99 6.35 -8.86
N LYS A 45 -11.18 7.59 -8.38
CA LYS A 45 -12.14 8.57 -8.94
C LYS A 45 -11.40 9.86 -9.26
N GLY A 46 -11.82 10.55 -10.32
CA GLY A 46 -11.08 11.68 -10.90
C GLY A 46 -10.77 12.84 -9.94
N ASN A 47 -11.51 12.98 -8.85
CA ASN A 47 -11.32 14.03 -7.82
C ASN A 47 -10.91 13.49 -6.47
N ASP A 48 -10.35 12.28 -6.41
CA ASP A 48 -9.89 11.70 -5.15
C ASP A 48 -8.73 12.49 -4.55
N ARG A 49 -8.81 12.70 -3.25
CA ARG A 49 -7.71 13.08 -2.37
C ARG A 49 -7.31 11.83 -1.60
N ILE A 50 -6.11 11.35 -1.83
CA ILE A 50 -5.65 10.05 -1.34
C ILE A 50 -4.60 10.27 -0.23
N ALA A 51 -4.73 9.55 0.87
CA ALA A 51 -3.68 9.41 1.86
C ALA A 51 -3.07 8.01 1.77
N ASP A 52 -1.76 7.92 1.56
CA ASP A 52 -0.98 6.69 1.58
C ASP A 52 -0.24 6.61 2.92
N LEU A 53 -0.65 5.68 3.79
CA LEU A 53 -0.15 5.58 5.16
C LEU A 53 1.02 4.60 5.24
N GLY A 54 2.20 5.10 5.60
CA GLY A 54 3.44 4.32 5.60
C GLY A 54 3.90 4.04 4.17
N THR A 55 4.10 5.09 3.38
CA THR A 55 4.38 4.99 1.95
C THR A 55 5.71 4.29 1.62
N GLY A 56 6.62 4.18 2.61
CA GLY A 56 7.95 3.61 2.39
C GLY A 56 8.73 4.42 1.37
N THR A 57 9.18 3.76 0.30
CA THR A 57 9.89 4.40 -0.82
C THR A 57 8.97 5.15 -1.79
N GLY A 58 7.68 5.24 -1.51
CA GLY A 58 6.69 5.93 -2.35
C GLY A 58 6.06 5.07 -3.45
N VAL A 59 6.26 3.76 -3.43
CA VAL A 59 5.85 2.84 -4.51
C VAL A 59 4.36 2.88 -4.79
N ILE A 60 3.51 2.79 -3.77
CA ILE A 60 2.04 2.79 -3.95
C ILE A 60 1.60 4.14 -4.51
N SER A 61 2.09 5.23 -3.94
CA SER A 61 1.80 6.58 -4.40
C SER A 61 2.19 6.80 -5.87
N LEU A 62 3.36 6.33 -6.30
CA LEU A 62 3.83 6.41 -7.69
C LEU A 62 2.93 5.59 -8.63
N LEU A 63 2.59 4.35 -8.26
CA LEU A 63 1.70 3.50 -9.04
C LEU A 63 0.30 4.11 -9.15
N LEU A 64 -0.26 4.65 -8.05
CA LEU A 64 -1.55 5.35 -8.08
C LEU A 64 -1.51 6.57 -9.00
N ALA A 65 -0.41 7.33 -9.00
CA ALA A 65 -0.23 8.47 -9.90
C ALA A 65 -0.19 8.04 -11.37
N SER A 66 0.44 6.90 -11.70
CA SER A 66 0.43 6.34 -13.06
C SER A 66 -0.95 5.81 -13.47
N LEU A 67 -1.74 5.35 -12.51
CA LEU A 67 -3.12 4.91 -12.72
C LEU A 67 -4.13 6.07 -12.80
N GLY A 68 -3.67 7.32 -12.69
CA GLY A 68 -4.50 8.51 -12.91
C GLY A 68 -4.90 9.25 -11.63
N ALA A 69 -4.39 8.89 -10.46
CA ALA A 69 -4.56 9.70 -9.25
C ALA A 69 -3.87 11.07 -9.42
N LYS A 70 -4.49 12.14 -8.89
CA LYS A 70 -4.03 13.52 -9.08
C LYS A 70 -3.68 14.26 -7.78
N ASN A 71 -3.98 13.69 -6.63
CA ASN A 71 -3.73 14.33 -5.35
C ASN A 71 -3.47 13.28 -4.27
N ILE A 72 -2.22 13.11 -3.90
CA ILE A 72 -1.76 12.10 -2.95
C ILE A 72 -0.90 12.74 -1.87
N ALA A 73 -1.24 12.51 -0.59
CA ALA A 73 -0.38 12.76 0.55
C ALA A 73 0.20 11.42 1.03
N ALA A 74 1.50 11.27 0.90
CA ALA A 74 2.26 10.08 1.22
C ALA A 74 2.97 10.26 2.57
N PHE A 75 2.49 9.57 3.62
CA PHE A 75 3.01 9.69 4.98
C PHE A 75 4.09 8.65 5.23
N GLU A 76 5.24 9.07 5.75
CA GLU A 76 6.34 8.19 6.15
C GLU A 76 7.05 8.73 7.38
N MET A 77 7.20 7.89 8.41
CA MET A 77 7.82 8.28 9.67
C MET A 77 9.33 8.05 9.71
N ASN A 78 9.84 7.10 8.92
CA ASN A 78 11.27 6.84 8.85
C ASN A 78 11.92 7.87 7.93
N PRO A 79 12.84 8.72 8.43
CA PRO A 79 13.42 9.80 7.64
C PRO A 79 14.23 9.29 6.43
N VAL A 80 14.85 8.10 6.53
CA VAL A 80 15.58 7.50 5.40
C VAL A 80 14.62 7.10 4.29
N MET A 81 13.49 6.47 4.64
CA MET A 81 12.47 6.07 3.68
C MET A 81 11.73 7.29 3.10
N ALA A 82 11.48 8.31 3.91
CA ALA A 82 10.88 9.57 3.47
C ALA A 82 11.78 10.31 2.47
N ASP A 83 13.10 10.31 2.68
CA ASP A 83 14.05 10.85 1.70
C ASP A 83 13.99 10.07 0.39
N LEU A 84 14.05 8.74 0.43
CA LEU A 84 13.90 7.90 -0.75
C LEU A 84 12.58 8.19 -1.49
N ALA A 85 11.46 8.29 -0.76
CA ALA A 85 10.17 8.62 -1.36
C ALA A 85 10.18 9.99 -2.05
N LYS A 86 10.74 11.02 -1.41
CA LYS A 86 10.87 12.37 -1.99
C LYS A 86 11.68 12.33 -3.29
N ARG A 87 12.85 11.67 -3.29
CA ARG A 87 13.72 11.54 -4.46
C ARG A 87 13.04 10.74 -5.57
N ASN A 88 12.35 9.66 -5.23
CA ASN A 88 11.58 8.86 -6.19
C ASN A 88 10.45 9.66 -6.85
N VAL A 89 9.73 10.47 -6.07
CA VAL A 89 8.68 11.37 -6.58
C VAL A 89 9.26 12.43 -7.53
N ILE A 90 10.36 13.06 -7.14
CA ILE A 90 11.05 14.07 -7.97
C ILE A 90 11.54 13.45 -9.29
N ASN A 91 12.25 12.34 -9.21
CA ASN A 91 12.88 11.72 -10.38
C ASN A 91 11.86 11.12 -11.36
N ASN A 92 10.67 10.73 -10.89
CA ASN A 92 9.56 10.31 -11.74
C ASN A 92 8.64 11.47 -12.17
N HIS A 93 9.01 12.74 -11.91
CA HIS A 93 8.24 13.93 -12.29
C HIS A 93 6.78 13.92 -11.76
N LYS A 94 6.59 13.52 -10.49
CA LYS A 94 5.26 13.42 -9.87
C LYS A 94 5.06 14.40 -8.70
N THR A 95 5.88 15.43 -8.58
CA THR A 95 5.83 16.42 -7.48
C THR A 95 4.52 17.21 -7.44
N ASP A 96 3.86 17.41 -8.58
CA ASP A 96 2.57 18.10 -8.67
C ASP A 96 1.39 17.22 -8.20
N ILE A 97 1.63 15.90 -8.09
CA ILE A 97 0.60 14.90 -7.74
C ILE A 97 0.81 14.36 -6.34
N ILE A 98 2.06 14.12 -5.95
CA ILE A 98 2.43 13.43 -4.71
C ILE A 98 3.19 14.38 -3.79
N ARG A 99 2.64 14.60 -2.60
CA ARG A 99 3.31 15.30 -1.50
C ARG A 99 3.74 14.28 -0.45
N VAL A 100 5.05 14.10 -0.27
CA VAL A 100 5.59 13.29 0.83
C VAL A 100 5.57 14.10 2.11
N VAL A 101 4.98 13.54 3.16
CA VAL A 101 4.88 14.13 4.50
C VAL A 101 5.68 13.27 5.46
N GLU A 102 6.87 13.75 5.84
CA GLU A 102 7.75 13.06 6.79
C GLU A 102 7.18 13.21 8.20
N THR A 103 6.37 12.26 8.59
CA THR A 103 5.72 12.20 9.91
C THR A 103 5.11 10.82 10.14
N ASP A 104 4.89 10.50 11.39
CA ASP A 104 4.02 9.40 11.75
C ASP A 104 2.57 9.75 11.33
N TYR A 105 1.92 8.87 10.57
CA TYR A 105 0.55 9.09 10.11
C TYR A 105 -0.45 9.25 11.27
N ARG A 106 -0.14 8.77 12.49
CA ARG A 106 -0.93 9.02 13.70
C ARG A 106 -1.02 10.51 14.06
N GLU A 107 -0.04 11.27 13.61
CA GLU A 107 0.03 12.72 13.76
C GLU A 107 -0.50 13.50 12.54
N ALA A 108 -1.16 12.82 11.60
CA ALA A 108 -1.71 13.43 10.38
C ALA A 108 -2.65 14.60 10.66
N LYS A 109 -3.29 14.64 11.84
CA LYS A 109 -4.13 15.75 12.32
C LYS A 109 -3.41 17.11 12.38
N LYS A 110 -2.08 17.10 12.46
CA LYS A 110 -1.26 18.34 12.44
C LYS A 110 -1.17 18.94 11.05
N PHE A 111 -1.43 18.17 10.00
CA PHE A 111 -1.26 18.54 8.60
C PHE A 111 -2.58 18.65 7.84
N TYR A 112 -3.57 17.86 8.23
CA TYR A 112 -4.85 17.77 7.52
C TYR A 112 -6.03 17.75 8.50
N PRO A 113 -7.12 18.48 8.17
CA PRO A 113 -8.34 18.44 8.98
C PRO A 113 -9.06 17.10 8.86
N SER A 114 -9.93 16.82 9.83
CA SER A 114 -10.81 15.64 9.77
C SER A 114 -11.67 15.65 8.50
N GLY A 115 -11.82 14.49 7.88
CA GLY A 115 -12.65 14.34 6.68
C GLY A 115 -12.05 14.93 5.40
N TYR A 116 -10.77 15.26 5.37
CA TYR A 116 -10.13 15.85 4.20
C TYR A 116 -10.03 14.88 3.03
N PHE A 117 -9.70 13.62 3.29
CA PHE A 117 -9.44 12.62 2.25
C PHE A 117 -10.70 11.87 1.83
N THR A 118 -10.71 11.46 0.56
CA THR A 118 -11.77 10.62 -0.03
C THR A 118 -11.37 9.15 -0.06
N SER A 119 -10.07 8.89 -0.03
CA SER A 119 -9.49 7.55 -0.04
C SER A 119 -8.26 7.51 0.87
N VAL A 120 -8.13 6.43 1.62
CA VAL A 120 -6.93 6.07 2.38
C VAL A 120 -6.45 4.72 1.87
N VAL A 121 -5.15 4.60 1.66
CA VAL A 121 -4.50 3.37 1.22
C VAL A 121 -3.42 3.01 2.21
N VAL A 122 -3.29 1.72 2.54
CA VAL A 122 -2.25 1.27 3.46
C VAL A 122 -1.81 -0.16 3.14
N ASN A 123 -0.50 -0.33 2.99
CA ASN A 123 0.15 -1.64 3.03
C ASN A 123 0.69 -1.84 4.45
N SER A 124 -0.19 -2.30 5.34
CA SER A 124 0.12 -2.38 6.78
C SER A 124 1.13 -3.49 7.07
N PRO A 125 2.05 -3.31 8.03
CA PRO A 125 2.91 -4.40 8.49
C PRO A 125 2.08 -5.56 9.05
N TYR A 126 2.44 -6.80 8.65
CA TYR A 126 1.60 -7.99 8.87
C TYR A 126 1.82 -8.69 10.20
N ARG A 127 2.76 -8.25 11.04
CA ARG A 127 3.12 -8.95 12.26
C ARG A 127 2.64 -8.22 13.52
N GLN A 128 2.11 -8.98 14.48
CA GLN A 128 1.89 -8.49 15.83
C GLN A 128 3.24 -8.29 16.54
N VAL A 129 3.33 -7.26 17.37
CA VAL A 129 4.44 -7.09 18.32
C VAL A 129 4.56 -8.35 19.16
N GLY A 130 5.75 -8.97 19.15
CA GLY A 130 6.05 -10.18 19.95
C GLY A 130 5.81 -11.52 19.23
N SER A 131 5.29 -11.56 17.99
CA SER A 131 5.09 -12.80 17.25
C SER A 131 6.23 -13.10 16.27
N GLY A 132 7.32 -13.72 16.73
CA GLY A 132 8.36 -14.30 15.87
C GLY A 132 9.80 -13.98 16.25
N ARG A 133 10.74 -14.83 15.81
CA ARG A 133 12.19 -14.66 16.02
C ARG A 133 12.68 -13.41 15.28
N MET A 134 13.42 -12.55 15.97
CA MET A 134 14.11 -11.41 15.38
C MET A 134 15.03 -11.88 14.24
N SER A 135 14.87 -11.30 13.05
CA SER A 135 15.85 -11.48 11.98
C SER A 135 17.14 -10.71 12.29
N ARG A 136 18.28 -11.27 11.88
CA ARG A 136 19.63 -10.81 12.30
C ARG A 136 20.07 -9.45 11.76
N SER A 137 19.29 -8.74 10.97
CA SER A 137 19.62 -7.40 10.51
C SER A 137 18.66 -6.36 11.10
N GLU A 138 19.18 -5.39 11.83
CA GLU A 138 18.40 -4.34 12.50
C GLU A 138 17.53 -3.50 11.51
N GLY A 139 17.98 -3.30 10.27
CA GLY A 139 17.24 -2.55 9.27
C GLY A 139 16.02 -3.29 8.73
N VAL A 140 16.13 -4.60 8.48
CA VAL A 140 15.01 -5.47 8.06
C VAL A 140 14.07 -5.69 9.24
N ALA A 141 14.58 -5.69 10.47
CA ALA A 141 13.77 -5.76 11.67
C ALA A 141 12.90 -4.51 11.84
N SER A 142 13.41 -3.30 11.62
CA SER A 142 12.64 -2.04 11.73
C SER A 142 11.45 -1.99 10.77
N ALA A 143 11.60 -2.43 9.54
CA ALA A 143 10.53 -2.42 8.54
C ALA A 143 9.55 -3.60 8.69
N SER A 144 10.01 -4.74 9.22
CA SER A 144 9.17 -5.90 9.51
C SER A 144 8.48 -5.81 10.86
N TYR A 145 8.97 -4.95 11.73
CA TYR A 145 8.51 -4.70 13.10
C TYR A 145 8.31 -3.18 13.26
N GLU A 146 7.29 -2.63 12.65
CA GLU A 146 6.80 -1.35 13.16
C GLU A 146 6.22 -1.60 14.54
N ILE A 147 7.10 -1.42 15.51
CA ILE A 147 6.86 -1.62 16.94
C ILE A 147 5.64 -0.80 17.44
N ASN A 148 5.13 0.14 16.63
CA ASN A 148 4.23 1.17 17.10
C ASN A 148 2.94 1.39 16.29
N ALA A 149 2.70 0.71 15.14
CA ALA A 149 1.44 0.87 14.39
C ALA A 149 0.62 -0.42 14.43
N THR A 150 -0.40 -0.44 15.26
CA THR A 150 -1.37 -1.54 15.30
C THR A 150 -2.45 -1.32 14.25
N LEU A 151 -3.15 -2.35 13.86
CA LEU A 151 -4.34 -2.22 13.00
C LEU A 151 -5.37 -1.24 13.57
N ASP A 152 -5.48 -1.17 14.90
CA ASP A 152 -6.32 -0.19 15.60
C ASP A 152 -5.94 1.25 15.26
N GLU A 153 -4.64 1.56 15.25
CA GLU A 153 -4.13 2.89 14.89
C GLU A 153 -4.40 3.22 13.43
N VAL A 154 -4.28 2.25 12.52
CA VAL A 154 -4.63 2.41 11.11
C VAL A 154 -6.10 2.77 10.95
N PHE A 155 -7.01 2.00 11.54
CA PHE A 155 -8.45 2.28 11.44
C PHE A 155 -8.83 3.60 12.12
N ARG A 156 -8.23 3.92 13.26
CA ARG A 156 -8.43 5.20 13.96
C ARG A 156 -8.00 6.39 13.09
N THR A 157 -6.81 6.31 12.49
CA THR A 157 -6.27 7.36 11.62
C THR A 157 -7.11 7.48 10.35
N ALA A 158 -7.43 6.36 9.69
CA ALA A 158 -8.27 6.37 8.51
C ALA A 158 -9.66 6.96 8.80
N ARG A 159 -10.25 6.62 9.97
CA ARG A 159 -11.52 7.18 10.42
C ARG A 159 -11.48 8.70 10.59
N TYR A 160 -10.36 9.24 11.09
CA TYR A 160 -10.16 10.68 11.22
C TYR A 160 -10.00 11.34 9.85
N LEU A 161 -9.15 10.77 8.98
CA LEU A 161 -8.77 11.37 7.70
C LEU A 161 -9.90 11.33 6.65
N LEU A 162 -10.71 10.27 6.66
CA LEU A 162 -11.75 10.05 5.65
C LEU A 162 -12.98 10.91 5.88
N LYS A 163 -13.46 11.53 4.79
CA LYS A 163 -14.83 12.07 4.79
C LYS A 163 -15.84 10.94 4.92
N PHE A 164 -17.06 11.26 5.33
CA PHE A 164 -18.17 10.29 5.31
C PHE A 164 -18.37 9.74 3.88
N GLY A 165 -18.52 8.43 3.74
CA GLY A 165 -18.56 7.74 2.46
C GLY A 165 -17.19 7.55 1.79
N GLY A 166 -16.09 7.98 2.42
CA GLY A 166 -14.73 7.74 1.96
C GLY A 166 -14.33 6.27 2.06
N ARG A 167 -13.26 5.90 1.38
CA ARG A 167 -12.79 4.51 1.25
C ARG A 167 -11.46 4.30 1.96
N LEU A 168 -11.32 3.16 2.64
CA LEU A 168 -10.05 2.61 3.10
C LEU A 168 -9.75 1.37 2.26
N THR A 169 -8.58 1.30 1.64
CA THR A 169 -8.13 0.11 0.89
C THR A 169 -6.83 -0.41 1.50
N MET A 170 -6.77 -1.71 1.72
CA MET A 170 -5.64 -2.37 2.40
C MET A 170 -5.34 -3.72 1.78
N VAL A 171 -4.07 -4.10 1.75
CA VAL A 171 -3.63 -5.49 1.62
C VAL A 171 -3.24 -6.03 2.99
N HIS A 172 -3.62 -7.26 3.30
CA HIS A 172 -3.25 -7.91 4.55
C HIS A 172 -3.16 -9.43 4.42
N ARG A 173 -2.68 -10.11 5.45
CA ARG A 173 -2.69 -11.58 5.53
C ARG A 173 -4.13 -12.09 5.55
N ALA A 174 -4.38 -13.18 4.82
CA ALA A 174 -5.72 -13.76 4.70
C ALA A 174 -6.25 -14.34 6.03
N ASP A 175 -5.36 -14.86 6.88
CA ASP A 175 -5.72 -15.42 8.19
C ASP A 175 -6.23 -14.37 9.20
N ARG A 176 -6.11 -13.08 8.88
CA ARG A 176 -6.60 -11.98 9.73
C ARG A 176 -7.93 -11.38 9.26
N LEU A 177 -8.59 -12.00 8.29
CA LEU A 177 -9.83 -11.48 7.71
C LEU A 177 -10.91 -11.19 8.75
N ALA A 178 -11.14 -12.12 9.69
CA ALA A 178 -12.15 -11.94 10.72
C ALA A 178 -11.86 -10.76 11.65
N ASP A 179 -10.58 -10.60 12.05
CA ASP A 179 -10.15 -9.49 12.89
C ASP A 179 -10.31 -8.14 12.16
N LEU A 180 -9.95 -8.09 10.89
CA LEU A 180 -10.05 -6.90 10.05
C LEU A 180 -11.50 -6.44 9.87
N ILE A 181 -12.43 -7.39 9.66
CA ILE A 181 -13.87 -7.08 9.57
C ILE A 181 -14.39 -6.56 10.91
N SER A 182 -14.08 -7.26 11.99
CA SER A 182 -14.54 -6.90 13.32
C SER A 182 -14.04 -5.52 13.73
N LEU A 183 -12.72 -5.29 13.58
CA LEU A 183 -12.08 -4.03 13.93
C LEU A 183 -12.57 -2.89 13.02
N GLY A 184 -12.68 -3.13 11.71
CA GLY A 184 -13.19 -2.11 10.78
C GLY A 184 -14.59 -1.62 11.17
N ARG A 185 -15.49 -2.54 11.51
CA ARG A 185 -16.86 -2.20 11.95
C ARG A 185 -16.89 -1.39 13.25
N SER A 186 -15.98 -1.66 14.19
CA SER A 186 -15.87 -0.86 15.43
C SER A 186 -15.54 0.62 15.16
N TYR A 187 -14.87 0.91 14.03
CA TYR A 187 -14.59 2.26 13.54
C TYR A 187 -15.61 2.77 12.52
N ARG A 188 -16.77 2.11 12.35
CA ARG A 188 -17.79 2.45 11.36
C ARG A 188 -17.27 2.35 9.91
N MET A 189 -16.26 1.51 9.68
CA MET A 189 -15.77 1.14 8.37
C MET A 189 -16.45 -0.17 7.96
N GLU A 190 -17.42 -0.10 7.07
CA GLU A 190 -18.11 -1.28 6.58
C GLU A 190 -17.34 -1.89 5.41
N PRO A 191 -16.97 -3.20 5.47
CA PRO A 191 -16.28 -3.87 4.38
C PRO A 191 -17.21 -3.96 3.16
N LYS A 192 -16.70 -3.58 1.99
CA LYS A 192 -17.49 -3.53 0.74
C LYS A 192 -16.98 -4.50 -0.31
N ARG A 193 -15.68 -4.71 -0.36
CA ARG A 193 -15.06 -5.63 -1.30
C ARG A 193 -13.93 -6.39 -0.62
N VAL A 194 -13.83 -7.67 -0.92
CA VAL A 194 -12.67 -8.50 -0.54
C VAL A 194 -12.28 -9.37 -1.72
N ARG A 195 -11.00 -9.38 -2.02
CA ARG A 195 -10.40 -10.25 -3.03
C ARG A 195 -9.33 -11.11 -2.41
N PRO A 196 -9.51 -12.44 -2.30
CA PRO A 196 -8.46 -13.32 -1.82
C PRO A 196 -7.38 -13.53 -2.87
N VAL A 197 -6.12 -13.54 -2.41
CA VAL A 197 -4.93 -13.74 -3.26
C VAL A 197 -4.26 -15.05 -2.86
N TYR A 198 -4.03 -15.90 -3.86
CA TYR A 198 -3.44 -17.22 -3.73
C TYR A 198 -2.07 -17.25 -4.41
N ALA A 199 -1.10 -17.91 -3.80
CA ALA A 199 0.18 -18.14 -4.46
C ALA A 199 0.00 -19.03 -5.70
N ARG A 200 -0.82 -20.10 -5.58
CA ARG A 200 -1.22 -21.04 -6.66
C ARG A 200 -2.62 -21.58 -6.37
N CYS A 201 -3.28 -22.13 -7.39
CA CYS A 201 -4.52 -22.88 -7.18
C CYS A 201 -4.26 -24.09 -6.24
N HIS A 202 -5.28 -24.53 -5.53
CA HIS A 202 -5.23 -25.59 -4.50
C HIS A 202 -4.42 -25.29 -3.23
N HIS A 203 -3.90 -24.07 -3.06
CA HIS A 203 -3.31 -23.60 -1.81
C HIS A 203 -4.32 -22.73 -1.03
N SER A 204 -4.01 -22.43 0.22
CA SER A 204 -4.77 -21.44 0.99
C SER A 204 -4.44 -20.02 0.51
N ALA A 205 -5.39 -19.09 0.66
CA ALA A 205 -5.15 -17.69 0.40
C ALA A 205 -4.01 -17.16 1.31
N VAL A 206 -3.06 -16.46 0.70
CA VAL A 206 -1.90 -15.89 1.41
C VAL A 206 -2.13 -14.42 1.79
N ARG A 207 -2.90 -13.71 0.97
CA ARG A 207 -3.26 -12.29 1.18
C ARG A 207 -4.74 -12.09 0.89
N ILE A 208 -5.24 -10.97 1.37
CA ILE A 208 -6.52 -10.39 0.99
C ILE A 208 -6.31 -8.92 0.63
N LEU A 209 -6.97 -8.49 -0.42
CA LEU A 209 -7.16 -7.09 -0.76
C LEU A 209 -8.56 -6.72 -0.28
N MET A 210 -8.67 -5.65 0.50
CA MET A 210 -9.97 -5.25 1.08
C MET A 210 -10.21 -3.77 0.89
N GLU A 211 -11.48 -3.43 0.63
CA GLU A 211 -11.98 -2.06 0.63
C GLU A 211 -13.12 -1.92 1.63
N TRP A 212 -13.01 -0.91 2.49
CA TRP A 212 -14.06 -0.49 3.41
C TRP A 212 -14.61 0.86 3.01
N ARG A 213 -15.84 1.12 3.43
CA ARG A 213 -16.47 2.42 3.29
C ARG A 213 -16.84 3.00 4.65
N TYR A 214 -16.36 4.20 4.95
CA TYR A 214 -16.73 4.89 6.16
C TYR A 214 -18.22 5.25 6.18
N GLY A 215 -18.95 4.72 7.16
CA GLY A 215 -20.42 4.89 7.28
C GLY A 215 -21.20 4.18 6.17
N GLY A 216 -20.62 3.15 5.53
CA GLY A 216 -21.32 2.34 4.53
C GLY A 216 -22.40 1.43 5.16
N ASN A 217 -23.38 1.07 4.35
CA ASN A 217 -24.35 0.03 4.71
C ASN A 217 -23.74 -1.36 4.53
N PRO A 218 -24.25 -2.42 5.17
CA PRO A 218 -23.87 -3.80 4.91
C PRO A 218 -23.90 -4.14 3.40
N GLU A 219 -23.32 -5.19 2.98
CA GLU A 219 -23.13 -5.75 1.63
C GLU A 219 -21.63 -5.88 1.29
N LEU A 220 -21.09 -7.05 1.55
CA LEU A 220 -19.73 -7.41 1.19
C LEU A 220 -19.71 -8.19 -0.12
N LEU A 221 -19.04 -7.67 -1.13
CA LEU A 221 -18.72 -8.40 -2.35
C LEU A 221 -17.45 -9.22 -2.14
N ILE A 222 -17.54 -10.53 -2.29
CA ILE A 222 -16.38 -11.43 -2.38
C ILE A 222 -16.07 -11.61 -3.86
N GLU A 223 -14.95 -11.06 -4.30
CA GLU A 223 -14.51 -11.11 -5.69
C GLU A 223 -13.86 -12.45 -6.03
N SER A 224 -13.77 -12.75 -7.33
CA SER A 224 -13.02 -13.90 -7.82
C SER A 224 -11.58 -13.88 -7.31
N PRO A 225 -11.03 -15.03 -6.92
CA PRO A 225 -9.67 -15.10 -6.39
C PRO A 225 -8.63 -14.64 -7.43
N LEU A 226 -7.57 -14.02 -6.94
CA LEU A 226 -6.37 -13.72 -7.73
C LEU A 226 -5.34 -14.82 -7.50
N PHE A 227 -4.87 -15.45 -8.57
CA PHE A 227 -3.77 -16.41 -8.52
C PHE A 227 -2.49 -15.75 -9.01
N ILE A 228 -1.39 -15.85 -8.22
CA ILE A 228 -0.11 -15.25 -8.58
C ILE A 228 0.59 -16.09 -9.66
N HIS A 229 0.64 -17.40 -9.46
CA HIS A 229 1.39 -18.31 -10.33
C HIS A 229 0.50 -19.37 -10.97
N ASN A 230 0.84 -19.71 -12.21
CA ASN A 230 0.40 -20.90 -12.90
C ASN A 230 1.00 -22.17 -12.26
N PRO A 231 0.50 -23.37 -12.61
CA PRO A 231 1.07 -24.64 -12.13
C PRO A 231 2.57 -24.82 -12.43
N ASP A 232 3.05 -24.28 -13.54
CA ASP A 232 4.46 -24.31 -13.97
C ASP A 232 5.36 -23.32 -13.21
N GLY A 233 4.79 -22.43 -12.40
CA GLY A 233 5.50 -21.43 -11.63
C GLY A 233 5.65 -20.08 -12.32
N SER A 234 5.23 -19.91 -13.57
CA SER A 234 5.14 -18.61 -14.24
C SER A 234 4.08 -17.72 -13.60
N TYR A 235 4.13 -16.40 -13.82
CA TYR A 235 3.05 -15.51 -13.44
C TYR A 235 1.80 -15.77 -14.30
N THR A 236 0.62 -15.62 -13.69
CA THR A 236 -0.65 -15.64 -14.43
C THR A 236 -0.77 -14.43 -15.35
N ASN A 237 -1.60 -14.53 -16.40
CA ASN A 237 -1.84 -13.41 -17.31
C ASN A 237 -2.34 -12.16 -16.54
N GLU A 238 -3.22 -12.34 -15.56
CA GLU A 238 -3.70 -11.24 -14.74
C GLU A 238 -2.58 -10.52 -13.98
N ILE A 239 -1.60 -11.26 -13.45
CA ILE A 239 -0.41 -10.65 -12.82
C ILE A 239 0.45 -9.91 -13.85
N LEU A 240 0.63 -10.46 -15.05
CA LEU A 240 1.37 -9.79 -16.12
C LEU A 240 0.69 -8.48 -16.55
N GLU A 241 -0.63 -8.48 -16.69
CA GLU A 241 -1.42 -7.26 -16.97
C GLU A 241 -1.27 -6.20 -15.86
N ILE A 242 -1.33 -6.62 -14.59
CA ILE A 242 -1.08 -5.74 -13.43
C ILE A 242 0.33 -5.12 -13.52
N TYR A 243 1.31 -5.87 -13.98
CA TYR A 243 2.67 -5.40 -14.23
C TYR A 243 2.81 -4.61 -15.56
N GLY A 244 1.74 -4.41 -16.33
CA GLY A 244 1.78 -3.72 -17.62
C GLY A 244 2.60 -4.46 -18.69
N LYS A 245 2.77 -5.78 -18.53
CA LYS A 245 3.41 -6.65 -19.54
C LYS A 245 2.33 -7.26 -20.41
N GLU A 246 2.58 -7.35 -21.72
CA GLU A 246 1.68 -8.06 -22.62
C GLU A 246 1.60 -9.54 -22.20
N SER A 247 0.38 -10.06 -22.12
CA SER A 247 0.14 -11.49 -21.96
C SER A 247 0.68 -12.20 -23.20
N HIS A 248 1.61 -13.10 -23.01
CA HIS A 248 1.99 -14.02 -24.08
C HIS A 248 0.80 -14.97 -24.31
N GLU A 249 0.19 -14.88 -25.50
CA GLU A 249 -0.74 -15.88 -26.02
C GLU A 249 -0.07 -17.26 -26.16
#